data_ef78c4fb206c0c6b3e08abfcda2a28db
#
_entry.id   ef78c4fb206c0c6b3e08abfcda2a28db
#
_cell.length_a   1.000
_cell.length_b   1.000
_cell.length_c   1.000
_cell.angle_alpha   90.00
_cell.angle_beta   90.00
_cell.angle_gamma   90.00
#
_symmetry.space_group_name_H-M   'P 1'
#
loop_
_entity.id
_entity.type
_entity.pdbx_description
1 polymer ?
#
loop_
_entity_poly.entity_id
_entity_poly.type
_entity_poly.pdbx_seq_one_letter_code
_entity_poly.pdbx_strand_id
1 'polypeptide(L)'
;MNIAIVGASGAVGQELLKILAERQFPVTNLRLFGSARSAGTTYHFCGKEYVVEELQHGDLFQGVDIAFVSAGGSVSKEYAEDITRYGAIMIDNSSAFRMDEQVPLVVPELNSEDIAQATQEGGKRIVANPNCTTII
;
A
#
# COMPACT_ATOMS: atom_id res chain seq x y z
N MET A 1 -9.74 5.59 9.11
CA MET A 1 -8.96 5.71 7.87
C MET A 1 -9.47 4.78 6.79
N ASN A 2 -9.41 5.23 5.57
CA ASN A 2 -9.75 4.42 4.41
C ASN A 2 -8.47 3.79 3.86
N ILE A 3 -8.40 2.48 3.87
CA ILE A 3 -7.19 1.72 3.55
C ILE A 3 -7.42 0.91 2.27
N ALA A 4 -6.41 0.87 1.41
CA ALA A 4 -6.36 -0.03 0.27
C ALA A 4 -5.14 -0.94 0.38
N ILE A 5 -5.28 -2.19 -0.05
CA ILE A 5 -4.17 -3.13 -0.13
C ILE A 5 -4.09 -3.62 -1.57
N VAL A 6 -2.98 -3.35 -2.24
CA VAL A 6 -2.69 -3.83 -3.58
C VAL A 6 -1.77 -5.04 -3.48
N GLY A 7 -2.18 -6.14 -4.09
CA GLY A 7 -1.51 -7.43 -3.92
C GLY A 7 -2.07 -8.18 -2.71
N ALA A 8 -3.36 -8.01 -2.43
CA ALA A 8 -4.00 -8.56 -1.24
C ALA A 8 -3.93 -10.08 -1.15
N SER A 9 -3.94 -10.78 -2.28
CA SER A 9 -3.91 -12.24 -2.31
C SER A 9 -2.51 -12.84 -2.09
N GLY A 10 -1.47 -12.02 -2.12
CA GLY A 10 -0.11 -12.47 -1.86
C GLY A 10 0.16 -12.69 -0.37
N ALA A 11 1.31 -13.34 -0.07
CA ALA A 11 1.70 -13.63 1.31
C ALA A 11 1.81 -12.37 2.17
N VAL A 12 2.42 -11.32 1.63
CA VAL A 12 2.58 -10.05 2.35
C VAL A 12 1.23 -9.37 2.57
N GLY A 13 0.34 -9.39 1.56
CA GLY A 13 -1.00 -8.82 1.68
C GLY A 13 -1.82 -9.50 2.76
N GLN A 14 -1.76 -10.83 2.84
CA GLN A 14 -2.46 -11.61 3.85
C GLN A 14 -1.90 -11.33 5.26
N GLU A 15 -0.58 -11.25 5.38
CA GLU A 15 0.06 -10.93 6.66
C GLU A 15 -0.31 -9.51 7.10
N LEU A 16 -0.41 -8.58 6.16
CA LEU A 16 -0.80 -7.21 6.45
C LEU A 16 -2.22 -7.13 7.01
N LEU A 17 -3.17 -7.87 6.42
CA LEU A 17 -4.53 -7.96 6.97
C LEU A 17 -4.52 -8.44 8.41
N LYS A 18 -3.73 -9.47 8.69
CA LYS A 18 -3.60 -10.03 10.03
C LYS A 18 -3.03 -9.00 11.02
N ILE A 19 -1.98 -8.30 10.63
CA ILE A 19 -1.34 -7.29 11.49
C ILE A 19 -2.27 -6.12 11.76
N LEU A 20 -2.97 -5.63 10.75
CA LEU A 20 -3.92 -4.53 10.93
C LEU A 20 -5.02 -4.89 11.92
N ALA A 21 -5.50 -6.14 11.87
CA ALA A 21 -6.51 -6.63 12.80
C ALA A 21 -5.95 -6.77 14.23
N GLU A 22 -4.78 -7.39 14.36
CA GLU A 22 -4.13 -7.63 15.67
C GLU A 22 -3.79 -6.31 16.37
N ARG A 23 -3.35 -5.31 15.62
CA ARG A 23 -2.98 -4.00 16.17
C ARG A 23 -4.16 -3.05 16.32
N GLN A 24 -5.36 -3.51 15.96
CA GLN A 24 -6.57 -2.69 16.03
C GLN A 24 -6.39 -1.35 15.31
N PHE A 25 -5.75 -1.39 14.14
CA PHE A 25 -5.53 -0.20 13.33
C PHE A 25 -6.90 0.41 12.96
N PRO A 26 -7.03 1.76 13.00
CA PRO A 26 -8.34 2.41 12.80
C PRO A 26 -8.77 2.39 11.33
N VAL A 27 -9.27 1.25 10.87
CA VAL A 27 -9.76 1.07 9.50
C VAL A 27 -11.26 1.33 9.47
N THR A 28 -11.67 2.37 8.74
CA THR A 28 -13.08 2.70 8.52
C THR A 28 -13.61 1.93 7.31
N ASN A 29 -12.86 1.99 6.20
CA ASN A 29 -13.16 1.24 4.99
C ASN A 29 -11.90 0.55 4.51
N LEU A 30 -12.06 -0.64 3.96
CA LEU A 30 -10.97 -1.43 3.41
C LEU A 30 -11.33 -1.84 1.98
N ARG A 31 -10.39 -1.65 1.05
CA ARG A 31 -10.52 -2.15 -0.31
C ARG A 31 -9.30 -3.00 -0.64
N LEU A 32 -9.55 -4.13 -1.29
CA LEU A 32 -8.51 -5.08 -1.68
C LEU A 32 -8.39 -5.10 -3.20
N PHE A 33 -7.18 -5.00 -3.70
CA PHE A 33 -6.91 -5.01 -5.14
C PHE A 33 -5.89 -6.09 -5.49
N GLY A 34 -6.05 -6.65 -6.66
CA GLY A 34 -5.13 -7.64 -7.19
C GLY A 34 -5.22 -7.74 -8.71
N SER A 35 -4.58 -8.76 -9.26
CA SER A 35 -4.65 -9.04 -10.70
C SER A 35 -6.03 -9.56 -11.09
N ALA A 36 -6.29 -9.63 -12.40
CA ALA A 36 -7.53 -10.23 -12.92
C ALA A 36 -7.70 -11.67 -12.41
N ARG A 37 -6.60 -12.38 -12.20
CA ARG A 37 -6.60 -13.75 -11.69
C ARG A 37 -7.13 -13.85 -10.26
N SER A 38 -6.79 -12.89 -9.41
CA SER A 38 -7.21 -12.88 -8.01
C SER A 38 -8.52 -12.14 -7.77
N ALA A 39 -8.99 -11.36 -8.73
CA ALA A 39 -10.24 -10.61 -8.60
C ALA A 39 -11.41 -11.58 -8.33
N GLY A 40 -12.28 -11.22 -7.40
CA GLY A 40 -13.40 -12.06 -6.99
C GLY A 40 -13.12 -12.96 -5.81
N THR A 41 -11.85 -13.13 -5.41
CA THR A 41 -11.49 -13.85 -4.19
C THR A 41 -11.94 -13.04 -2.97
N THR A 42 -12.45 -13.73 -1.94
CA THR A 42 -12.92 -13.05 -0.73
C THR A 42 -12.03 -13.36 0.45
N TYR A 43 -11.88 -12.36 1.31
CA TYR A 43 -11.13 -12.49 2.57
C TYR A 43 -11.91 -11.85 3.69
N HIS A 44 -11.76 -12.37 4.89
CA HIS A 44 -12.39 -11.82 6.09
C HIS A 44 -11.45 -10.88 6.82
N PHE A 45 -11.99 -9.76 7.27
CA PHE A 45 -11.26 -8.80 8.10
C PHE A 45 -12.20 -8.22 9.13
N CYS A 46 -11.89 -8.43 10.41
CA CYS A 46 -12.69 -7.93 11.54
C CYS A 46 -14.18 -8.24 11.43
N GLY A 47 -14.49 -9.48 11.05
CA GLY A 47 -15.88 -9.96 10.98
C GLY A 47 -16.64 -9.61 9.71
N LYS A 48 -16.01 -8.90 8.77
CA LYS A 48 -16.60 -8.57 7.48
C LYS A 48 -15.86 -9.28 6.35
N GLU A 49 -16.59 -9.56 5.29
CA GLU A 49 -16.05 -10.17 4.08
C GLU A 49 -15.75 -9.10 3.04
N TYR A 50 -14.57 -9.15 2.44
CA TYR A 50 -14.11 -8.21 1.43
C TYR A 50 -13.71 -8.96 0.16
N VAL A 51 -14.14 -8.45 -0.99
CA VAL A 51 -13.86 -9.04 -2.29
C VAL A 51 -12.68 -8.31 -2.93
N VAL A 52 -11.72 -9.08 -3.46
CA VAL A 52 -10.60 -8.51 -4.20
C VAL A 52 -11.10 -7.95 -5.52
N GLU A 53 -10.79 -6.70 -5.80
CA GLU A 53 -11.11 -6.01 -7.06
C GLU A 53 -9.91 -6.07 -8.00
N GLU A 54 -10.16 -6.11 -9.30
CA GLU A 54 -9.09 -6.04 -10.27
C GLU A 54 -8.49 -4.63 -10.28
N LEU A 55 -7.17 -4.55 -10.17
CA LEU A 55 -6.46 -3.27 -10.23
C LEU A 55 -6.51 -2.72 -11.66
N GLN A 56 -6.99 -1.51 -11.82
CA GLN A 56 -7.13 -0.83 -13.10
C GLN A 56 -6.75 0.64 -12.97
N HIS A 57 -6.40 1.26 -14.09
CA HIS A 57 -6.16 2.71 -14.12
C HIS A 57 -7.47 3.47 -13.91
N GLY A 58 -7.37 4.65 -13.36
CA GLY A 58 -8.52 5.54 -13.17
C GLY A 58 -8.63 6.05 -11.74
N ASP A 59 -9.86 6.04 -11.22
CA ASP A 59 -10.21 6.69 -9.96
C ASP A 59 -10.46 5.73 -8.80
N LEU A 60 -9.94 4.50 -8.86
CA LEU A 60 -10.17 3.48 -7.83
C LEU A 60 -9.71 3.92 -6.43
N PHE A 61 -8.71 4.79 -6.36
CA PHE A 61 -8.13 5.22 -5.10
C PHE A 61 -8.70 6.53 -4.57
N GLN A 62 -9.77 7.02 -5.16
CA GLN A 62 -10.46 8.20 -4.68
C GLN A 62 -10.99 7.94 -3.26
N GLY A 63 -10.65 8.82 -2.33
CA GLY A 63 -11.06 8.66 -0.94
C GLY A 63 -10.18 7.76 -0.08
N VAL A 64 -9.15 7.14 -0.66
CA VAL A 64 -8.21 6.30 0.08
C VAL A 64 -7.18 7.18 0.80
N ASP A 65 -6.94 6.89 2.07
CA ASP A 65 -5.94 7.60 2.87
C ASP A 65 -4.55 6.96 2.74
N ILE A 66 -4.47 5.64 2.88
CA ILE A 66 -3.22 4.89 2.80
C ILE A 66 -3.43 3.68 1.89
N ALA A 67 -2.52 3.49 0.95
CA ALA A 67 -2.48 2.32 0.09
C ALA A 67 -1.19 1.53 0.36
N PHE A 68 -1.33 0.31 0.85
CA PHE A 68 -0.20 -0.62 1.01
C PHE A 68 -0.06 -1.41 -0.28
N VAL A 69 1.12 -1.37 -0.89
CA VAL A 69 1.35 -1.98 -2.20
C VAL A 69 2.42 -3.07 -2.09
N SER A 70 2.05 -4.28 -2.44
CA SER A 70 2.95 -5.43 -2.45
C SER A 70 2.61 -6.35 -3.63
N ALA A 71 2.85 -5.84 -4.85
CA ALA A 71 2.49 -6.52 -6.08
C ALA A 71 3.63 -6.54 -7.11
N GLY A 72 4.87 -6.25 -6.67
CA GLY A 72 6.03 -6.20 -7.54
C GLY A 72 6.33 -4.82 -8.09
N GLY A 73 7.58 -4.63 -8.52
CA GLY A 73 8.06 -3.31 -8.95
C GLY A 73 7.36 -2.75 -10.18
N SER A 74 7.03 -3.60 -11.15
CA SER A 74 6.36 -3.14 -12.37
C SER A 74 4.96 -2.61 -12.07
N VAL A 75 4.21 -3.27 -11.20
CA VAL A 75 2.88 -2.82 -10.79
C VAL A 75 2.99 -1.52 -10.01
N SER A 76 3.94 -1.43 -9.09
CA SER A 76 4.15 -0.20 -8.31
C SER A 76 4.42 0.99 -9.21
N LYS A 77 5.30 0.84 -10.20
CA LYS A 77 5.63 1.93 -11.13
C LYS A 77 4.45 2.29 -12.03
N GLU A 78 3.74 1.30 -12.52
CA GLU A 78 2.62 1.52 -13.42
C GLU A 78 1.47 2.26 -12.76
N TYR A 79 1.16 1.95 -11.50
CA TYR A 79 -0.03 2.45 -10.81
C TYR A 79 0.24 3.53 -9.77
N ALA A 80 1.50 3.91 -9.54
CA ALA A 80 1.84 4.91 -8.51
C ALA A 80 1.05 6.22 -8.68
N GLU A 81 0.93 6.70 -9.91
CA GLU A 81 0.23 7.94 -10.19
C GLU A 81 -1.27 7.83 -9.93
N ASP A 82 -1.87 6.71 -10.34
CA ASP A 82 -3.28 6.44 -10.06
C ASP A 82 -3.56 6.36 -8.55
N ILE A 83 -2.65 5.73 -7.81
CA ILE A 83 -2.78 5.54 -6.37
C ILE A 83 -2.69 6.88 -5.63
N THR A 84 -1.71 7.70 -5.97
CA THR A 84 -1.44 8.95 -5.23
C THR A 84 -2.21 10.16 -5.72
N ARG A 85 -2.80 10.06 -6.89
CA ARG A 85 -3.51 11.19 -7.55
C ARG A 85 -4.55 11.86 -6.66
N TYR A 86 -5.28 11.08 -5.88
CA TYR A 86 -6.37 11.59 -5.04
C TYR A 86 -5.95 11.82 -3.60
N GLY A 87 -4.65 11.82 -3.32
CA GLY A 87 -4.12 12.17 -2.01
C GLY A 87 -3.72 11.01 -1.12
N ALA A 88 -3.85 9.77 -1.58
CA ALA A 88 -3.41 8.62 -0.79
C ALA A 88 -1.89 8.61 -0.63
N ILE A 89 -1.43 8.16 0.53
CA ILE A 89 -0.02 7.85 0.75
C ILE A 89 0.19 6.40 0.32
N MET A 90 1.10 6.16 -0.62
CA MET A 90 1.45 4.83 -1.09
C MET A 90 2.64 4.31 -0.28
N ILE A 91 2.45 3.20 0.41
CA ILE A 91 3.52 2.51 1.12
C ILE A 91 3.89 1.30 0.28
N ASP A 92 5.06 1.37 -0.36
CA ASP A 92 5.48 0.39 -1.36
C ASP A 92 6.47 -0.62 -0.80
N ASN A 93 6.13 -1.89 -0.88
CA ASN A 93 6.98 -2.99 -0.43
C ASN A 93 7.85 -3.58 -1.56
N SER A 94 7.82 -3.00 -2.76
CA SER A 94 8.67 -3.43 -3.88
C SER A 94 9.98 -2.65 -3.90
N SER A 95 10.85 -2.99 -4.85
CA SER A 95 12.11 -2.26 -5.05
C SER A 95 11.97 -1.06 -5.99
N ALA A 96 10.77 -0.79 -6.50
CA ALA A 96 10.54 0.18 -7.59
C ALA A 96 11.08 1.57 -7.29
N PHE A 97 10.91 2.05 -6.05
CA PHE A 97 11.25 3.42 -5.67
C PHE A 97 12.37 3.52 -4.64
N ARG A 98 13.02 2.42 -4.28
CA ARG A 98 14.04 2.41 -3.22
C ARG A 98 15.23 3.31 -3.53
N MET A 99 15.57 3.49 -4.81
CA MET A 99 16.68 4.33 -5.23
C MET A 99 16.25 5.70 -5.75
N ASP A 100 14.98 6.03 -5.67
CA ASP A 100 14.47 7.33 -6.09
C ASP A 100 14.73 8.36 -4.97
N GLU A 101 15.48 9.40 -5.28
CA GLU A 101 15.85 10.45 -4.31
C GLU A 101 14.64 11.20 -3.76
N GLN A 102 13.53 11.23 -4.51
CA GLN A 102 12.31 11.93 -4.10
C GLN A 102 11.37 11.05 -3.28
N VAL A 103 11.73 9.80 -3.07
CA VAL A 103 10.95 8.83 -2.29
C VAL A 103 11.76 8.40 -1.08
N PRO A 104 11.28 8.66 0.14
CA PRO A 104 12.02 8.23 1.33
C PRO A 104 11.99 6.71 1.47
N LEU A 105 13.15 6.13 1.74
CA LEU A 105 13.28 4.75 2.16
C LEU A 105 13.24 4.75 3.68
N VAL A 106 12.15 4.23 4.26
CA VAL A 106 11.91 4.38 5.69
C VAL A 106 12.04 3.06 6.44
N VAL A 107 12.94 3.04 7.41
CA VAL A 107 13.02 2.03 8.46
C VAL A 107 12.49 2.72 9.73
N PRO A 108 11.29 2.40 10.21
CA PRO A 108 10.62 3.18 11.26
C PRO A 108 11.45 3.42 12.51
N GLU A 109 12.29 2.46 12.89
CA GLU A 109 13.15 2.57 14.09
C GLU A 109 14.30 3.55 13.90
N LEU A 110 14.66 3.90 12.65
CA LEU A 110 15.85 4.71 12.35
C LEU A 110 15.53 6.08 11.79
N ASN A 111 14.56 6.17 10.89
CA ASN A 111 14.32 7.40 10.14
C ASN A 111 12.83 7.66 9.85
N SER A 112 11.97 7.41 10.82
CA SER A 112 10.52 7.64 10.65
C SER A 112 10.19 9.09 10.28
N GLU A 113 11.01 10.05 10.66
CA GLU A 113 10.84 11.46 10.32
C GLU A 113 10.94 11.74 8.81
N ASP A 114 11.59 10.84 8.06
CA ASP A 114 11.73 11.00 6.62
C ASP A 114 10.40 10.84 5.88
N ILE A 115 9.37 10.31 6.55
CA ILE A 115 8.02 10.21 5.98
C ILE A 115 7.51 11.59 5.57
N ALA A 116 7.93 12.65 6.27
CA ALA A 116 7.53 14.02 5.94
C ALA A 116 7.89 14.40 4.50
N GLN A 117 8.96 13.84 3.95
CA GLN A 117 9.35 14.09 2.56
C GLN A 117 8.24 13.67 1.58
N ALA A 118 7.55 12.60 1.87
CA ALA A 118 6.46 12.11 1.00
C ALA A 118 5.15 12.88 1.20
N THR A 119 4.91 13.38 2.40
CA THR A 119 3.64 14.00 2.77
C THR A 119 3.62 15.52 2.64
N GLN A 120 4.80 16.16 2.53
CA GLN A 120 4.90 17.61 2.38
C GLN A 120 4.37 18.06 1.03
N GLU A 121 4.09 19.35 0.89
CA GLU A 121 3.69 19.94 -0.39
C GLU A 121 4.78 19.70 -1.44
N GLY A 122 4.38 19.14 -2.59
CA GLY A 122 5.32 18.77 -3.65
C GLY A 122 5.94 17.39 -3.47
N GLY A 123 5.68 16.70 -2.37
CA GLY A 123 6.14 15.32 -2.17
C GLY A 123 5.36 14.34 -3.06
N LYS A 124 5.99 13.21 -3.37
CA LYS A 124 5.38 12.20 -4.25
C LYS A 124 4.30 11.36 -3.57
N ARG A 125 4.14 11.46 -2.27
CA ARG A 125 3.21 10.66 -1.46
C ARG A 125 3.50 9.16 -1.52
N ILE A 126 4.76 8.81 -1.74
CA ILE A 126 5.24 7.42 -1.78
C ILE A 126 6.29 7.24 -0.70
N VAL A 127 6.16 6.15 0.05
CA VAL A 127 7.14 5.73 1.05
C VAL A 127 7.59 4.32 0.66
N ALA A 128 8.89 4.12 0.49
CA ALA A 128 9.44 2.81 0.15
C ALA A 128 9.87 2.07 1.41
N ASN A 129 9.51 0.79 1.48
CA ASN A 129 9.98 -0.09 2.54
C ASN A 129 11.33 -0.68 2.14
N PRO A 130 12.24 -0.91 3.10
CA PRO A 130 13.49 -1.60 2.81
C PRO A 130 13.25 -3.07 2.52
N ASN A 131 14.27 -3.75 1.98
CA ASN A 131 14.22 -5.18 1.76
C ASN A 131 13.99 -5.91 3.10
N CYS A 132 13.19 -6.98 3.09
CA CYS A 132 12.88 -7.74 4.31
C CYS A 132 14.13 -8.26 5.02
N THR A 133 15.21 -8.57 4.30
CA THR A 133 16.49 -8.97 4.90
C THR A 133 17.18 -7.82 5.64
N THR A 134 16.86 -6.59 5.30
CA THR A 134 17.41 -5.40 5.95
C THR A 134 16.69 -5.10 7.27
N ILE A 135 15.40 -5.44 7.35
CA ILE A 135 14.56 -5.17 8.52
C ILE A 135 14.84 -6.15 9.65
N ILE A 136 15.21 -7.36 9.31
CA ILE A 136 15.54 -8.41 10.29
C ILE A 136 16.88 -8.12 10.94
#